data_ebd09a67841b52def23c11cfbfa52783
#
_entry.id   ebd09a67841b52def23c11cfbfa52783
#
_cell.length_a   1.000
_cell.length_b   1.000
_cell.length_c   1.000
_cell.angle_alpha   90.00
_cell.angle_beta   90.00
_cell.angle_gamma   90.00
#
_symmetry.space_group_name_H-M   'P 1'
#
loop_
_entity.id
_entity.type
_entity.pdbx_description
1 polymer ?
#
loop_
_entity_poly.entity_id
_entity_poly.type
_entity_poly.pdbx_seq_one_letter_code
_entity_poly.pdbx_strand_id
1 'polypeptide(L)'
;MLEYALSQAGDNRKELEYVIKYYEGDSLKREAARFLIRNMVYHFGYEKRERVSDITTLSSDYLIRNIELAFQAWPKPWNKSVSFENFCRYILPYRGLYEPLSGLREELMRTYLPLLDSSHIDNTYDAAVRLQKILRTRVTYQTEIPIHYPTAEEIHRTGVGRCDGVVLYGIQLMRAAGIPTVAEHTIWTRRNGEHYWCAFLNEDGRFLPFAPEYEGPDSLIYNLSLIHI
;
A
#
# COMPACT_ATOMS: atom_id res chain seq x y z
N MET A 1 -9.27 -22.31 3.14
CA MET A 1 -9.11 -20.82 3.24
C MET A 1 -9.89 -20.10 2.14
N LEU A 2 -9.68 -20.38 0.83
CA LEU A 2 -10.40 -19.69 -0.26
C LEU A 2 -11.92 -19.92 -0.20
N GLU A 3 -12.38 -21.17 -0.07
CA GLU A 3 -13.82 -21.48 0.04
C GLU A 3 -14.47 -20.84 1.27
N TYR A 4 -13.74 -20.74 2.37
CA TYR A 4 -14.21 -20.00 3.54
C TYR A 4 -14.41 -18.52 3.21
N ALA A 5 -13.43 -17.89 2.56
CA ALA A 5 -13.57 -16.48 2.13
C ALA A 5 -14.76 -16.29 1.19
N LEU A 6 -14.91 -17.14 0.18
CA LEU A 6 -16.04 -17.08 -0.76
C LEU A 6 -17.41 -17.31 -0.05
N SER A 7 -17.45 -18.12 1.01
CA SER A 7 -18.67 -18.31 1.80
C SER A 7 -19.07 -17.08 2.63
N GLN A 8 -18.11 -16.16 2.92
CA GLN A 8 -18.38 -14.92 3.66
C GLN A 8 -18.78 -13.75 2.74
N ALA A 9 -18.67 -13.92 1.41
CA ALA A 9 -18.90 -12.86 0.44
C ALA A 9 -20.39 -12.53 0.19
N GLY A 10 -21.32 -13.38 0.64
CA GLY A 10 -22.75 -13.19 0.37
C GLY A 10 -23.03 -13.07 -1.15
N ASP A 11 -23.79 -12.06 -1.52
CA ASP A 11 -24.17 -11.80 -2.94
C ASP A 11 -22.95 -11.41 -3.81
N ASN A 12 -21.87 -10.90 -3.18
CA ASN A 12 -20.63 -10.52 -3.88
C ASN A 12 -19.77 -11.73 -4.31
N ARG A 13 -20.15 -12.95 -3.91
CA ARG A 13 -19.41 -14.16 -4.29
C ARG A 13 -19.18 -14.26 -5.80
N LYS A 14 -20.15 -13.88 -6.61
CA LYS A 14 -20.06 -13.93 -8.07
C LYS A 14 -18.95 -13.05 -8.64
N GLU A 15 -18.77 -11.86 -8.07
CA GLU A 15 -17.71 -10.93 -8.44
C GLU A 15 -16.33 -11.56 -8.18
N LEU A 16 -16.14 -12.15 -6.97
CA LEU A 16 -14.88 -12.76 -6.57
C LEU A 16 -14.55 -14.02 -7.41
N GLU A 17 -15.54 -14.88 -7.67
CA GLU A 17 -15.36 -16.05 -8.54
C GLU A 17 -15.02 -15.63 -9.98
N TYR A 18 -15.64 -14.54 -10.46
CA TYR A 18 -15.34 -14.00 -11.78
C TYR A 18 -13.88 -13.57 -11.92
N VAL A 19 -13.29 -12.91 -10.93
CA VAL A 19 -11.87 -12.54 -10.95
C VAL A 19 -10.97 -13.78 -11.09
N ILE A 20 -11.24 -14.85 -10.35
CA ILE A 20 -10.47 -16.10 -10.42
C ILE A 20 -10.58 -16.73 -11.83
N LYS A 21 -11.78 -16.73 -12.38
CA LYS A 21 -12.08 -17.27 -13.73
C LYS A 21 -11.44 -16.41 -14.83
N TYR A 22 -11.44 -15.10 -14.69
CA TYR A 22 -10.82 -14.17 -15.63
C TYR A 22 -9.36 -14.51 -15.90
N TYR A 23 -8.65 -14.96 -14.86
CA TYR A 23 -7.24 -15.38 -14.96
C TYR A 23 -7.04 -16.90 -15.15
N GLU A 24 -8.02 -17.62 -15.73
CA GLU A 24 -7.90 -19.07 -15.91
C GLU A 24 -6.69 -19.45 -16.77
N GLY A 25 -6.35 -18.63 -17.76
CA GLY A 25 -5.18 -18.80 -18.64
C GLY A 25 -3.86 -18.26 -18.11
N ASP A 26 -3.85 -17.54 -16.97
CA ASP A 26 -2.65 -16.96 -16.35
C ASP A 26 -2.49 -17.45 -14.89
N SER A 27 -1.61 -18.43 -14.70
CA SER A 27 -1.46 -19.10 -13.41
C SER A 27 -0.97 -18.18 -12.30
N LEU A 28 -0.08 -17.22 -12.60
CA LEU A 28 0.44 -16.28 -11.59
C LEU A 28 -0.61 -15.26 -11.18
N LYS A 29 -1.29 -14.63 -12.14
CA LYS A 29 -2.36 -13.68 -11.82
C LYS A 29 -3.54 -14.35 -11.14
N ARG A 30 -3.86 -15.60 -11.51
CA ARG A 30 -4.89 -16.39 -10.84
C ARG A 30 -4.52 -16.66 -9.38
N GLU A 31 -3.25 -16.98 -9.08
CA GLU A 31 -2.83 -17.19 -7.69
C GLU A 31 -2.80 -15.87 -6.91
N ALA A 32 -2.43 -14.76 -7.54
CA ALA A 32 -2.55 -13.42 -6.95
C ALA A 32 -4.00 -13.05 -6.62
N ALA A 33 -4.95 -13.34 -7.51
CA ALA A 33 -6.38 -13.16 -7.27
C ALA A 33 -6.87 -14.00 -6.07
N ARG A 34 -6.48 -15.28 -6.03
CA ARG A 34 -6.78 -16.17 -4.90
C ARG A 34 -6.16 -15.67 -3.60
N PHE A 35 -4.93 -15.13 -3.66
CA PHE A 35 -4.27 -14.56 -2.50
C PHE A 35 -5.09 -13.37 -1.94
N LEU A 36 -5.49 -12.41 -2.77
CA LEU A 36 -6.31 -11.28 -2.34
C LEU A 36 -7.62 -11.75 -1.70
N ILE A 37 -8.36 -12.63 -2.37
CA ILE A 37 -9.70 -13.07 -1.93
C ILE A 37 -9.62 -13.83 -0.60
N ARG A 38 -8.68 -14.77 -0.44
CA ARG A 38 -8.57 -15.55 0.82
C ARG A 38 -8.16 -14.72 2.02
N ASN A 39 -7.48 -13.58 1.81
CA ASN A 39 -7.07 -12.67 2.88
C ASN A 39 -8.07 -11.54 3.12
N MET A 40 -9.11 -11.41 2.30
CA MET A 40 -10.05 -10.28 2.32
C MET A 40 -11.06 -10.32 3.48
N VAL A 41 -11.27 -11.49 4.12
CA VAL A 41 -12.36 -11.72 5.11
C VAL A 41 -12.39 -10.68 6.23
N TYR A 42 -11.22 -10.20 6.64
CA TYR A 42 -11.10 -9.22 7.74
C TYR A 42 -10.73 -7.82 7.24
N HIS A 43 -10.62 -7.63 5.93
CA HIS A 43 -10.35 -6.32 5.36
C HIS A 43 -11.62 -5.49 5.28
N PHE A 44 -11.49 -4.25 5.66
CA PHE A 44 -12.57 -3.27 5.63
C PHE A 44 -11.99 -1.86 5.52
N GLY A 45 -12.83 -0.93 5.13
CA GLY A 45 -12.56 0.50 5.23
C GLY A 45 -13.70 1.22 5.92
N TYR A 46 -13.52 2.51 6.18
CA TYR A 46 -14.57 3.36 6.70
C TYR A 46 -15.04 4.34 5.62
N GLU A 47 -16.34 4.25 5.28
CA GLU A 47 -17.00 5.19 4.40
C GLU A 47 -18.07 5.94 5.19
N LYS A 48 -18.00 7.26 5.23
CA LYS A 48 -18.95 8.09 6.01
C LYS A 48 -19.15 7.62 7.46
N ARG A 49 -18.07 7.14 8.10
CA ARG A 49 -18.04 6.56 9.46
C ARG A 49 -18.65 5.16 9.60
N GLU A 50 -19.10 4.55 8.53
CA GLU A 50 -19.57 3.16 8.52
C GLU A 50 -18.46 2.22 8.10
N ARG A 51 -18.40 1.06 8.75
CA ARG A 51 -17.46 0.01 8.38
C ARG A 51 -17.99 -0.74 7.17
N VAL A 52 -17.24 -0.71 6.05
CA VAL A 52 -17.56 -1.39 4.81
C VAL A 52 -16.60 -2.55 4.62
N SER A 53 -17.13 -3.76 4.54
CA SER A 53 -16.32 -4.98 4.39
C SER A 53 -15.95 -5.22 2.93
N ASP A 54 -14.67 -5.39 2.63
CA ASP A 54 -14.16 -5.56 1.26
C ASP A 54 -14.74 -6.80 0.59
N ILE A 55 -14.85 -7.90 1.32
CA ILE A 55 -15.30 -9.19 0.76
C ILE A 55 -16.75 -9.13 0.26
N THR A 56 -17.57 -8.24 0.81
CA THR A 56 -18.99 -8.10 0.43
C THR A 56 -19.25 -6.96 -0.55
N THR A 57 -18.23 -6.14 -0.89
CA THR A 57 -18.46 -4.90 -1.67
C THR A 57 -17.53 -4.71 -2.86
N LEU A 58 -16.34 -5.35 -2.89
CA LEU A 58 -15.39 -5.14 -3.96
C LEU A 58 -15.86 -5.76 -5.28
N SER A 59 -15.90 -4.93 -6.33
CA SER A 59 -16.22 -5.40 -7.67
C SER A 59 -15.05 -6.16 -8.32
N SER A 60 -15.40 -7.03 -9.26
CA SER A 60 -14.43 -7.73 -10.10
C SER A 60 -13.55 -6.76 -10.90
N ASP A 61 -14.13 -5.70 -11.44
CA ASP A 61 -13.42 -4.69 -12.23
C ASP A 61 -12.31 -4.00 -11.39
N TYR A 62 -12.63 -3.63 -10.14
CA TYR A 62 -11.64 -3.03 -9.25
C TYR A 62 -10.48 -3.98 -8.97
N LEU A 63 -10.79 -5.25 -8.65
CA LEU A 63 -9.77 -6.26 -8.34
C LEU A 63 -8.90 -6.59 -9.56
N ILE A 64 -9.50 -6.78 -10.73
CA ILE A 64 -8.79 -7.02 -11.99
C ILE A 64 -7.87 -5.83 -12.29
N ARG A 65 -8.38 -4.60 -12.21
CA ARG A 65 -7.59 -3.39 -12.43
C ARG A 65 -6.39 -3.32 -11.49
N ASN A 66 -6.61 -3.56 -10.19
CA ASN A 66 -5.54 -3.56 -9.20
C ASN A 66 -4.47 -4.61 -9.49
N ILE A 67 -4.87 -5.84 -9.86
CA ILE A 67 -3.96 -6.93 -10.20
C ILE A 67 -3.13 -6.55 -11.43
N GLU A 68 -3.77 -6.08 -12.51
CA GLU A 68 -3.08 -5.69 -13.76
C GLU A 68 -2.02 -4.60 -13.49
N LEU A 69 -2.37 -3.56 -12.75
CA LEU A 69 -1.46 -2.48 -12.41
C LEU A 69 -0.30 -2.96 -11.52
N ALA A 70 -0.58 -3.83 -10.55
CA ALA A 70 0.48 -4.40 -9.71
C ALA A 70 1.46 -5.25 -10.51
N PHE A 71 0.98 -6.07 -11.45
CA PHE A 71 1.82 -6.87 -12.34
C PHE A 71 2.62 -6.02 -13.34
N GLN A 72 2.16 -4.82 -13.70
CA GLN A 72 2.95 -3.88 -14.52
C GLN A 72 4.08 -3.24 -13.73
N ALA A 73 3.89 -3.03 -12.42
CA ALA A 73 4.90 -2.43 -11.55
C ALA A 73 5.95 -3.44 -11.06
N TRP A 74 5.59 -4.72 -10.94
CA TRP A 74 6.48 -5.76 -10.36
C TRP A 74 7.75 -6.02 -11.19
N PRO A 75 7.73 -6.22 -12.53
CA PRO A 75 8.90 -6.58 -13.31
C PRO A 75 9.83 -5.39 -13.61
N LYS A 76 9.93 -4.43 -12.71
CA LYS A 76 10.82 -3.28 -12.87
C LYS A 76 12.26 -3.63 -12.50
N PRO A 77 13.28 -2.94 -13.07
CA PRO A 77 14.70 -3.24 -12.83
C PRO A 77 15.08 -3.26 -11.34
N TRP A 78 14.47 -2.41 -10.53
CA TRP A 78 14.72 -2.33 -9.09
C TRP A 78 14.01 -3.42 -8.26
N ASN A 79 13.18 -4.26 -8.86
CA ASN A 79 12.41 -5.32 -8.18
C ASN A 79 12.93 -6.72 -8.46
N LYS A 80 14.13 -6.88 -8.99
CA LYS A 80 14.69 -8.20 -9.38
C LYS A 80 14.73 -9.21 -8.23
N SER A 81 14.90 -8.74 -6.99
CA SER A 81 14.94 -9.58 -5.78
C SER A 81 13.56 -9.87 -5.18
N VAL A 82 12.49 -9.24 -5.68
CA VAL A 82 11.15 -9.37 -5.12
C VAL A 82 10.51 -10.67 -5.59
N SER A 83 10.42 -11.65 -4.69
CA SER A 83 9.75 -12.93 -4.94
C SER A 83 8.23 -12.73 -5.16
N PHE A 84 7.57 -13.71 -5.79
CA PHE A 84 6.12 -13.69 -5.95
C PHE A 84 5.37 -13.65 -4.61
N GLU A 85 5.90 -14.30 -3.58
CA GLU A 85 5.34 -14.23 -2.23
C GLU A 85 5.39 -12.81 -1.67
N ASN A 86 6.53 -12.13 -1.77
CA ASN A 86 6.69 -10.74 -1.31
C ASN A 86 5.88 -9.76 -2.16
N PHE A 87 5.77 -10.01 -3.47
CA PHE A 87 4.85 -9.27 -4.33
C PHE A 87 3.40 -9.36 -3.83
N CYS A 88 2.90 -10.57 -3.58
CA CYS A 88 1.54 -10.78 -3.11
C CYS A 88 1.29 -10.12 -1.74
N ARG A 89 2.28 -10.13 -0.84
CA ARG A 89 2.15 -9.59 0.51
C ARG A 89 2.25 -8.08 0.58
N TYR A 90 3.13 -7.45 -0.25
CA TYR A 90 3.59 -6.08 0.01
C TYR A 90 3.44 -5.11 -1.16
N ILE A 91 3.17 -5.60 -2.39
CA ILE A 91 2.93 -4.76 -3.58
C ILE A 91 1.48 -4.86 -4.06
N LEU A 92 0.98 -6.09 -4.16
CA LEU A 92 -0.35 -6.41 -4.68
C LEU A 92 -1.50 -5.80 -3.85
N PRO A 93 -1.45 -5.71 -2.50
CA PRO A 93 -2.57 -5.20 -1.72
C PRO A 93 -2.97 -3.78 -2.11
N TYR A 94 -4.28 -3.55 -2.18
CA TYR A 94 -4.90 -2.28 -2.57
C TYR A 94 -5.13 -1.33 -1.38
N ARG A 95 -5.12 -1.84 -0.14
CA ARG A 95 -5.21 -1.05 1.09
C ARG A 95 -3.87 -0.87 1.77
N GLY A 96 -3.67 0.29 2.38
CA GLY A 96 -2.57 0.55 3.30
C GLY A 96 -2.98 0.36 4.77
N LEU A 97 -4.15 0.88 5.15
CA LEU A 97 -4.75 0.85 6.48
C LEU A 97 -6.26 0.56 6.41
N TYR A 98 -7.09 1.47 6.93
CA TYR A 98 -8.57 1.36 6.96
C TYR A 98 -9.25 2.42 6.09
N GLU A 99 -8.53 2.98 5.15
CA GLU A 99 -8.97 4.05 4.27
C GLU A 99 -10.13 3.62 3.36
N PRO A 100 -10.94 4.57 2.89
CA PRO A 100 -11.82 4.33 1.75
C PRO A 100 -10.99 3.85 0.55
N LEU A 101 -11.61 3.04 -0.31
CA LEU A 101 -10.93 2.54 -1.50
C LEU A 101 -10.51 3.67 -2.43
N SER A 102 -9.35 3.48 -3.06
CA SER A 102 -8.72 4.45 -3.94
C SER A 102 -8.48 3.86 -5.33
N GLY A 103 -8.69 4.67 -6.38
CA GLY A 103 -8.29 4.37 -7.76
C GLY A 103 -6.92 4.93 -8.14
N LEU A 104 -6.19 5.49 -7.17
CA LEU A 104 -5.02 6.33 -7.41
C LEU A 104 -3.80 5.59 -7.96
N ARG A 105 -3.70 4.27 -7.82
CA ARG A 105 -2.53 3.48 -8.24
C ARG A 105 -2.08 3.80 -9.67
N GLU A 106 -2.99 3.88 -10.62
CA GLU A 106 -2.66 4.15 -12.03
C GLU A 106 -2.08 5.54 -12.24
N GLU A 107 -2.66 6.54 -11.60
CA GLU A 107 -2.16 7.92 -11.68
C GLU A 107 -0.77 8.05 -11.08
N LEU A 108 -0.54 7.41 -9.93
CA LEU A 108 0.79 7.35 -9.31
C LEU A 108 1.81 6.66 -10.20
N MET A 109 1.45 5.53 -10.81
CA MET A 109 2.32 4.83 -11.77
C MET A 109 2.68 5.74 -12.94
N ARG A 110 1.70 6.35 -13.58
CA ARG A 110 1.92 7.26 -14.71
C ARG A 110 2.82 8.44 -14.36
N THR A 111 2.69 8.97 -13.14
CA THR A 111 3.44 10.13 -12.67
C THR A 111 4.87 9.79 -12.26
N TYR A 112 5.07 8.69 -11.55
CA TYR A 112 6.33 8.43 -10.84
C TYR A 112 7.21 7.35 -11.46
N LEU A 113 6.67 6.36 -12.19
CA LEU A 113 7.50 5.37 -12.85
C LEU A 113 8.50 5.97 -13.85
N PRO A 114 8.13 6.96 -14.69
CA PRO A 114 9.10 7.59 -15.60
C PRO A 114 10.28 8.25 -14.88
N LEU A 115 10.07 8.74 -13.65
CA LEU A 115 11.14 9.37 -12.85
C LEU A 115 12.15 8.33 -12.32
N LEU A 116 11.72 7.11 -12.09
CA LEU A 116 12.60 6.00 -11.71
C LEU A 116 13.26 5.38 -12.94
N ASP A 117 12.51 5.11 -14.01
CA ASP A 117 13.02 4.54 -15.26
C ASP A 117 14.15 5.39 -15.87
N SER A 118 14.04 6.72 -15.78
CA SER A 118 15.08 7.65 -16.29
C SER A 118 16.33 7.73 -15.41
N SER A 119 16.28 7.22 -14.19
CA SER A 119 17.36 7.34 -13.20
C SER A 119 18.34 6.15 -13.19
N HIS A 120 18.16 5.15 -14.07
CA HIS A 120 18.97 3.92 -14.15
C HIS A 120 19.09 3.16 -12.81
N ILE A 121 18.05 3.23 -11.99
CA ILE A 121 17.98 2.55 -10.70
C ILE A 121 17.68 1.06 -10.93
N ASP A 122 18.45 0.17 -10.28
CA ASP A 122 18.36 -1.27 -10.46
C ASP A 122 18.20 -2.06 -9.17
N ASN A 123 18.00 -1.37 -8.04
CA ASN A 123 17.75 -1.96 -6.71
C ASN A 123 16.63 -1.25 -5.97
N THR A 124 15.98 -1.96 -5.05
CA THR A 124 14.79 -1.48 -4.33
C THR A 124 15.12 -0.33 -3.37
N TYR A 125 16.30 -0.38 -2.73
CA TYR A 125 16.73 0.66 -1.79
C TYR A 125 16.82 2.03 -2.46
N ASP A 126 17.54 2.14 -3.57
CA ASP A 126 17.70 3.41 -4.28
C ASP A 126 16.38 3.93 -4.86
N ALA A 127 15.51 3.02 -5.34
CA ALA A 127 14.17 3.38 -5.79
C ALA A 127 13.32 3.96 -4.66
N ALA A 128 13.33 3.31 -3.50
CA ALA A 128 12.60 3.78 -2.31
C ALA A 128 13.13 5.13 -1.81
N VAL A 129 14.45 5.28 -1.70
CA VAL A 129 15.09 6.55 -1.30
C VAL A 129 14.75 7.67 -2.29
N ARG A 130 14.76 7.39 -3.60
CA ARG A 130 14.40 8.38 -4.62
C ARG A 130 12.96 8.86 -4.47
N LEU A 131 12.01 7.94 -4.28
CA LEU A 131 10.60 8.29 -4.07
C LEU A 131 10.37 8.98 -2.73
N GLN A 132 11.04 8.57 -1.66
CA GLN A 132 10.96 9.23 -0.36
C GLN A 132 11.41 10.71 -0.44
N LYS A 133 12.49 10.99 -1.17
CA LYS A 133 12.92 12.38 -1.42
C LYS A 133 11.87 13.20 -2.16
N ILE A 134 11.10 12.60 -3.06
CA ILE A 134 9.99 13.26 -3.75
C ILE A 134 8.82 13.46 -2.77
N LEU A 135 8.44 12.42 -2.01
CA LEU A 135 7.37 12.50 -1.01
C LEU A 135 7.62 13.64 -0.03
N ARG A 136 8.82 13.76 0.49
CA ARG A 136 9.24 14.80 1.42
C ARG A 136 8.98 16.23 0.91
N THR A 137 8.97 16.44 -0.41
CA THR A 137 8.65 17.74 -1.02
C THR A 137 7.15 17.92 -1.31
N ARG A 138 6.35 16.86 -1.19
CA ARG A 138 4.95 16.81 -1.59
C ARG A 138 3.99 16.75 -0.43
N VAL A 139 4.42 16.20 0.71
CA VAL A 139 3.55 15.99 1.86
C VAL A 139 4.08 16.69 3.10
N THR A 140 3.15 17.19 3.89
CA THR A 140 3.40 17.88 5.15
C THR A 140 2.51 17.27 6.24
N TYR A 141 3.12 16.94 7.37
CA TYR A 141 2.40 16.51 8.55
C TYR A 141 1.70 17.68 9.26
N GLN A 142 0.42 17.51 9.58
CA GLN A 142 -0.35 18.45 10.41
C GLN A 142 -1.23 17.67 11.39
N THR A 143 -1.29 18.16 12.63
CA THR A 143 -2.16 17.60 13.68
C THR A 143 -3.57 18.19 13.66
N GLU A 144 -3.71 19.45 13.26
CA GLU A 144 -4.96 20.21 13.31
C GLU A 144 -5.76 20.10 12.00
N ILE A 145 -6.14 18.89 11.66
CA ILE A 145 -7.04 18.62 10.53
C ILE A 145 -8.28 17.90 11.02
N PRO A 146 -9.43 18.06 10.35
CA PRO A 146 -10.66 17.36 10.74
C PRO A 146 -10.43 15.85 10.86
N ILE A 147 -10.97 15.26 11.95
CA ILE A 147 -10.85 13.82 12.19
C ILE A 147 -11.80 13.08 11.27
N HIS A 148 -11.27 12.55 10.19
CA HIS A 148 -11.90 11.57 9.31
C HIS A 148 -10.82 10.64 8.78
N TYR A 149 -11.19 9.52 8.21
CA TYR A 149 -10.23 8.64 7.55
C TYR A 149 -9.83 9.27 6.21
N PRO A 150 -8.57 9.71 6.06
CA PRO A 150 -8.14 10.36 4.82
C PRO A 150 -8.12 9.36 3.68
N THR A 151 -8.45 9.81 2.48
CA THR A 151 -8.20 9.05 1.27
C THR A 151 -6.81 9.36 0.72
N ALA A 152 -6.22 8.43 -0.02
CA ALA A 152 -4.95 8.69 -0.70
C ALA A 152 -5.09 9.84 -1.71
N GLU A 153 -6.25 10.00 -2.35
CA GLU A 153 -6.57 11.11 -3.25
C GLU A 153 -6.58 12.47 -2.54
N GLU A 154 -7.11 12.53 -1.31
CA GLU A 154 -7.09 13.78 -0.53
C GLU A 154 -5.66 14.21 -0.25
N ILE A 155 -4.81 13.29 0.23
CA ILE A 155 -3.40 13.59 0.50
C ILE A 155 -2.66 13.92 -0.81
N HIS A 156 -2.92 13.19 -1.89
CA HIS A 156 -2.33 13.47 -3.20
C HIS A 156 -2.65 14.90 -3.68
N ARG A 157 -3.88 15.35 -3.50
CA ARG A 157 -4.37 16.67 -3.92
C ARG A 157 -3.91 17.80 -3.01
N THR A 158 -3.93 17.58 -1.69
CA THR A 158 -3.69 18.65 -0.70
C THR A 158 -2.24 18.72 -0.24
N GLY A 159 -1.52 17.60 -0.30
CA GLY A 159 -0.19 17.48 0.28
C GLY A 159 -0.16 17.52 1.81
N VAL A 160 -1.31 17.42 2.48
CA VAL A 160 -1.40 17.63 3.94
C VAL A 160 -2.12 16.44 4.57
N GLY A 161 -1.58 15.91 5.66
CA GLY A 161 -2.18 14.83 6.41
C GLY A 161 -1.65 14.67 7.83
N ARG A 162 -2.38 13.89 8.63
CA ARG A 162 -1.83 13.32 9.88
C ARG A 162 -0.91 12.14 9.51
N CYS A 163 -0.24 11.56 10.52
CA CYS A 163 0.69 10.44 10.29
C CYS A 163 0.03 9.27 9.53
N ASP A 164 -1.20 8.90 9.88
CA ASP A 164 -1.97 7.85 9.20
C ASP A 164 -2.19 8.15 7.71
N GLY A 165 -2.63 9.37 7.37
CA GLY A 165 -2.86 9.79 5.99
C GLY A 165 -1.58 9.91 5.16
N VAL A 166 -0.52 10.49 5.73
CA VAL A 166 0.78 10.63 5.07
C VAL A 166 1.40 9.27 4.79
N VAL A 167 1.34 8.35 5.77
CA VAL A 167 1.80 6.96 5.63
C VAL A 167 0.99 6.21 4.60
N LEU A 168 -0.33 6.34 4.61
CA LEU A 168 -1.21 5.75 3.60
C LEU A 168 -0.80 6.16 2.19
N TYR A 169 -0.61 7.47 1.95
CA TYR A 169 -0.18 7.97 0.65
C TYR A 169 1.21 7.45 0.26
N GLY A 170 2.15 7.41 1.23
CA GLY A 170 3.47 6.83 1.04
C GLY A 170 3.43 5.36 0.60
N ILE A 171 2.59 4.54 1.25
CA ILE A 171 2.39 3.12 0.87
C ILE A 171 1.82 3.01 -0.54
N GLN A 172 0.79 3.79 -0.87
CA GLN A 172 0.15 3.75 -2.19
C GLN A 172 1.15 4.12 -3.29
N LEU A 173 1.98 5.15 -3.08
CA LEU A 173 3.01 5.56 -4.02
C LEU A 173 4.09 4.47 -4.20
N MET A 174 4.63 3.95 -3.10
CA MET A 174 5.67 2.91 -3.15
C MET A 174 5.16 1.65 -3.86
N ARG A 175 3.96 1.18 -3.52
CA ARG A 175 3.34 0.01 -4.18
C ARG A 175 3.01 0.26 -5.65
N ALA A 176 2.63 1.49 -6.03
CA ALA A 176 2.44 1.86 -7.42
C ALA A 176 3.75 1.82 -8.23
N ALA A 177 4.88 2.05 -7.58
CA ALA A 177 6.20 1.87 -8.16
C ALA A 177 6.75 0.43 -8.06
N GLY A 178 5.96 -0.50 -7.51
CA GLY A 178 6.36 -1.90 -7.31
C GLY A 178 7.25 -2.12 -6.10
N ILE A 179 7.43 -1.13 -5.22
CA ILE A 179 8.27 -1.26 -4.03
C ILE A 179 7.47 -1.91 -2.89
N PRO A 180 7.93 -3.06 -2.35
CA PRO A 180 7.25 -3.77 -1.28
C PRO A 180 7.21 -2.92 0.00
N THR A 181 6.01 -2.45 0.40
CA THR A 181 5.89 -1.47 1.49
C THR A 181 4.71 -1.77 2.41
N VAL A 182 4.92 -1.54 3.70
CA VAL A 182 3.93 -1.71 4.77
C VAL A 182 3.85 -0.47 5.65
N ALA A 183 2.75 -0.35 6.42
CA ALA A 183 2.70 0.52 7.57
C ALA A 183 3.30 -0.19 8.79
N GLU A 184 4.04 0.54 9.59
CA GLU A 184 4.39 0.19 10.95
C GLU A 184 3.71 1.15 11.92
N HIS A 185 3.41 0.68 13.12
CA HIS A 185 2.59 1.39 14.08
C HIS A 185 3.07 1.14 15.49
N THR A 186 3.05 2.19 16.32
CA THR A 186 3.28 2.10 17.78
C THR A 186 2.20 2.82 18.56
N ILE A 187 1.89 2.31 19.74
CA ILE A 187 0.99 2.93 20.70
C ILE A 187 1.83 3.48 21.87
N TRP A 188 1.69 4.79 22.13
CA TRP A 188 2.35 5.43 23.26
C TRP A 188 1.51 5.33 24.54
N THR A 189 1.82 4.35 25.36
CA THR A 189 1.09 4.09 26.60
C THR A 189 1.12 5.26 27.61
N ARG A 190 2.16 6.11 27.57
CA ARG A 190 2.30 7.25 28.49
C ARG A 190 1.68 8.56 27.98
N ARG A 191 1.31 8.67 26.71
CA ARG A 191 0.85 9.93 26.08
C ARG A 191 -0.51 9.84 25.40
N ASN A 192 -1.22 8.75 25.55
CA ASN A 192 -2.53 8.56 24.93
C ASN A 192 -2.52 8.85 23.44
N GLY A 193 -1.57 8.29 22.70
CA GLY A 193 -1.36 8.54 21.28
C GLY A 193 -0.83 7.32 20.55
N GLU A 194 -0.83 7.43 19.25
CA GLU A 194 -0.28 6.43 18.33
C GLU A 194 0.54 7.13 17.25
N HIS A 195 1.46 6.39 16.64
CA HIS A 195 2.24 6.90 15.53
C HIS A 195 2.42 5.84 14.46
N TYR A 196 2.33 6.28 13.20
CA TYR A 196 2.50 5.46 12.02
C TYR A 196 3.70 5.94 11.22
N TRP A 197 4.42 4.99 10.60
CA TRP A 197 5.45 5.24 9.59
C TRP A 197 5.41 4.14 8.54
N CYS A 198 6.16 4.33 7.45
CA CYS A 198 6.32 3.33 6.41
C CYS A 198 7.56 2.47 6.65
N ALA A 199 7.52 1.23 6.16
CA ALA A 199 8.73 0.43 5.99
C ALA A 199 8.69 -0.29 4.65
N PHE A 200 9.82 -0.30 3.91
CA PHE A 200 9.95 -1.06 2.67
C PHE A 200 10.91 -2.24 2.83
N LEU A 201 10.65 -3.31 2.10
CA LEU A 201 11.50 -4.51 2.09
C LEU A 201 12.66 -4.29 1.11
N ASN A 202 13.89 -4.34 1.61
CA ASN A 202 15.10 -4.23 0.79
C ASN A 202 15.51 -5.57 0.16
N GLU A 203 16.59 -5.55 -0.61
CA GLU A 203 17.16 -6.73 -1.29
C GLU A 203 17.63 -7.83 -0.33
N ASP A 204 18.04 -7.45 0.89
CA ASP A 204 18.49 -8.37 1.95
C ASP A 204 17.32 -9.03 2.71
N GLY A 205 16.09 -8.71 2.35
CA GLY A 205 14.89 -9.21 3.03
C GLY A 205 14.61 -8.54 4.38
N ARG A 206 15.13 -7.32 4.60
CA ARG A 206 14.90 -6.53 5.81
C ARG A 206 13.95 -5.36 5.53
N PHE A 207 13.03 -5.11 6.47
CA PHE A 207 12.22 -3.90 6.44
C PHE A 207 13.03 -2.71 6.95
N LEU A 208 13.11 -1.67 6.12
CA LEU A 208 13.77 -0.41 6.44
C LEU A 208 12.70 0.66 6.65
N PRO A 209 12.59 1.22 7.87
CA PRO A 209 11.59 2.24 8.20
C PRO A 209 11.95 3.59 7.57
N PHE A 210 10.94 4.37 7.21
CA PHE A 210 11.06 5.75 6.76
C PHE A 210 9.79 6.55 7.02
N ALA A 211 9.92 7.86 7.23
CA ALA A 211 8.80 8.78 7.26
C ALA A 211 8.66 9.47 5.90
N PRO A 212 7.49 9.42 5.24
CA PRO A 212 7.30 10.04 3.94
C PRO A 212 7.61 11.54 3.92
N GLU A 213 7.27 12.24 5.00
CA GLU A 213 7.30 13.71 5.08
C GLU A 213 8.66 14.29 5.48
N TYR A 214 9.56 13.54 6.17
CA TYR A 214 10.83 14.13 6.60
C TYR A 214 12.04 13.23 6.68
N GLU A 215 11.91 11.93 6.98
CA GLU A 215 13.10 11.12 7.25
C GLU A 215 13.26 9.92 6.31
N GLY A 216 14.46 9.77 5.77
CA GLY A 216 14.89 8.61 5.02
C GLY A 216 15.17 7.38 5.89
N PRO A 217 15.43 6.23 5.27
CA PRO A 217 15.56 4.95 5.97
C PRO A 217 16.62 4.92 7.07
N ASP A 218 17.71 5.66 6.90
CA ASP A 218 18.84 5.62 7.84
C ASP A 218 18.66 6.56 9.04
N SER A 219 17.74 7.51 8.96
CA SER A 219 17.54 8.54 9.99
C SER A 219 16.45 8.17 11.00
N LEU A 220 15.44 7.44 10.58
CA LEU A 220 14.25 7.15 11.39
C LEU A 220 14.53 6.29 12.61
N ILE A 221 15.51 5.38 12.52
CA ILE A 221 15.91 4.48 13.61
C ILE A 221 16.32 5.27 14.87
N TYR A 222 16.99 6.41 14.70
CA TYR A 222 17.44 7.24 15.83
C TYR A 222 16.27 7.97 16.49
N ASN A 223 15.31 8.43 15.72
CA ASN A 223 14.15 9.14 16.26
C ASN A 223 13.14 8.21 16.94
N LEU A 224 12.96 7.00 16.44
CA LEU A 224 12.16 5.98 17.13
C LEU A 224 12.75 5.59 18.49
N SER A 225 14.09 5.58 18.64
CA SER A 225 14.74 5.30 19.91
C SER A 225 14.56 6.41 20.97
N LEU A 226 14.38 7.67 20.53
CA LEU A 226 14.07 8.81 21.42
C LEU A 226 12.59 8.81 21.87
N ILE A 227 11.72 8.11 21.19
CA ILE A 227 10.30 7.96 21.55
C ILE A 227 10.11 6.94 22.69
N HIS A 228 11.08 6.08 22.93
CA HIS A 228 11.07 5.06 23.98
C HIS A 228 11.66 5.52 25.33
N ILE A 229 12.10 6.77 25.45
CA ILE A 229 12.55 7.42 26.68
C ILE A 229 11.44 8.38 27.13
#